data_2dd7593c050c4dd3adad6fee6c6d8a56
#
_entry.id   2dd7593c050c4dd3adad6fee6c6d8a56
#
_cell.length_a   1.000
_cell.length_b   1.000
_cell.length_c   1.000
_cell.angle_alpha   90.00
_cell.angle_beta   90.00
_cell.angle_gamma   90.00
#
_symmetry.space_group_name_H-M   'P 1'
#
loop_
_entity.id
_entity.type
_entity.pdbx_description
1 polymer ?
#
loop_
_entity_poly.entity_id
_entity_poly.type
_entity_poly.pdbx_seq_one_letter_code
_entity_poly.pdbx_strand_id
1 'polypeptide(L)'
;VPMVALGLRPEYVFQFGLATYISLAVLGVFTIVMNLVSYTKKKTSFKPSVLSGAIRTGLLASFLFAIAGTFDGVRRYHDQFREVNKWNLLSGWPVVGDCLEFLGGFVAWLQGTPLPSYDWWGPSRVNTGNFDITEFPFFTFLFGDLHPHLMGIPIFTLLIALSMAYVFSCQEGRFTHSVVLAAMLGLSIAISKMTNTWDMPTLCLVAVIAFVFGSTTFKVKGLSSTHNNLLSESILWLVASASVSLGAFVSGLGWVAAIFAIFALTTGVSIFAS
;
A
#
# COMPACT_ATOMS: atom_id res chain seq x y z
N VAL A 1 -9.75 22.63 0.00
CA VAL A 1 -9.71 23.25 1.34
C VAL A 1 -8.41 24.04 1.56
N PRO A 2 -7.19 23.51 1.32
CA PRO A 2 -5.94 24.28 1.55
C PRO A 2 -5.87 25.56 0.71
N MET A 3 -6.35 25.56 -0.53
CA MET A 3 -6.39 26.74 -1.40
C MET A 3 -7.15 27.90 -0.77
N VAL A 4 -8.35 27.61 -0.29
CA VAL A 4 -9.22 28.64 0.31
C VAL A 4 -8.64 29.14 1.63
N ALA A 5 -8.12 28.22 2.46
CA ALA A 5 -7.58 28.56 3.77
C ALA A 5 -6.27 29.38 3.70
N LEU A 6 -5.45 29.15 2.68
CA LEU A 6 -4.14 29.79 2.54
C LEU A 6 -4.10 30.87 1.45
N GLY A 7 -5.19 31.11 0.72
CA GLY A 7 -5.23 32.08 -0.38
C GLY A 7 -4.29 31.74 -1.54
N LEU A 8 -3.94 30.48 -1.72
CA LEU A 8 -3.02 30.04 -2.75
C LEU A 8 -3.71 29.88 -4.11
N ARG A 9 -2.98 30.13 -5.18
CA ARG A 9 -3.48 29.91 -6.54
C ARG A 9 -3.66 28.43 -6.83
N PRO A 10 -4.73 28.02 -7.54
CA PRO A 10 -5.03 26.61 -7.85
C PRO A 10 -3.87 25.86 -8.50
N GLU A 11 -3.15 26.51 -9.40
CA GLU A 11 -2.04 25.92 -10.17
C GLU A 11 -0.91 25.47 -9.26
N TYR A 12 -0.54 26.29 -8.29
CA TYR A 12 0.49 25.94 -7.33
C TYR A 12 0.05 24.82 -6.39
N VAL A 13 -1.20 24.87 -5.92
CA VAL A 13 -1.72 23.84 -5.02
C VAL A 13 -1.81 22.50 -5.72
N PHE A 14 -2.15 22.46 -7.01
CA PHE A 14 -2.16 21.24 -7.79
C PHE A 14 -0.75 20.64 -7.92
N GLN A 15 0.23 21.43 -8.36
CA GLN A 15 1.60 20.96 -8.56
C GLN A 15 2.27 20.51 -7.26
N PHE A 16 2.17 21.31 -6.19
CA PHE A 16 2.70 20.94 -4.89
C PHE A 16 1.95 19.75 -4.29
N GLY A 17 0.63 19.68 -4.49
CA GLY A 17 -0.19 18.54 -4.08
C GLY A 17 0.28 17.26 -4.73
N LEU A 18 0.47 17.26 -6.05
CA LEU A 18 0.94 16.12 -6.81
C LEU A 18 2.29 15.62 -6.27
N ALA A 19 3.28 16.49 -6.18
CA ALA A 19 4.61 16.15 -5.67
C ALA A 19 4.54 15.61 -4.23
N THR A 20 3.68 16.19 -3.38
CA THR A 20 3.49 15.77 -2.00
C THR A 20 2.89 14.38 -1.90
N TYR A 21 1.83 14.08 -2.64
CA TYR A 21 1.18 12.76 -2.61
C TYR A 21 2.12 11.65 -3.12
N ILE A 22 2.84 11.90 -4.21
CA ILE A 22 3.84 10.95 -4.73
C ILE A 22 4.94 10.71 -3.69
N SER A 23 5.49 11.79 -3.12
CA SER A 23 6.55 11.68 -2.11
C SER A 23 6.10 10.93 -0.87
N LEU A 24 4.89 11.19 -0.37
CA LEU A 24 4.32 10.49 0.78
C LEU A 24 4.06 9.00 0.50
N ALA A 25 3.62 8.66 -0.72
CA ALA A 25 3.42 7.27 -1.12
C ALA A 25 4.75 6.49 -1.11
N VAL A 26 5.78 7.05 -1.74
CA VAL A 26 7.13 6.45 -1.82
C VAL A 26 7.77 6.35 -0.43
N LEU A 27 7.66 7.42 0.38
CA LEU A 27 8.15 7.44 1.75
C LEU A 27 7.41 6.43 2.64
N GLY A 28 6.10 6.25 2.42
CA GLY A 28 5.28 5.25 3.10
C GLY A 28 5.82 3.84 2.89
N VAL A 29 6.06 3.45 1.64
CA VAL A 29 6.66 2.14 1.29
C VAL A 29 8.06 1.99 1.89
N PHE A 30 8.90 3.02 1.77
CA PHE A 30 10.23 3.03 2.39
C PHE A 30 10.15 2.74 3.89
N THR A 31 9.29 3.47 4.58
CA THR A 31 9.13 3.36 6.04
C THR A 31 8.63 1.98 6.46
N ILE A 32 7.64 1.44 5.77
CA ILE A 32 7.10 0.10 6.03
C ILE A 32 8.21 -0.95 5.94
N VAL A 33 8.91 -0.99 4.81
CA VAL A 33 9.90 -2.03 4.55
C VAL A 33 11.14 -1.89 5.45
N MET A 34 11.63 -0.66 5.64
CA MET A 34 12.76 -0.38 6.51
C MET A 34 12.46 -0.82 7.97
N ASN A 35 11.28 -0.48 8.48
CA ASN A 35 10.89 -0.84 9.85
C ASN A 35 10.65 -2.33 10.00
N LEU A 36 10.04 -2.99 9.02
CA LEU A 36 9.85 -4.44 9.03
C LEU A 36 11.19 -5.18 9.10
N VAL A 37 12.14 -4.82 8.25
CA VAL A 37 13.49 -5.43 8.24
C VAL A 37 14.23 -5.13 9.53
N SER A 38 14.12 -3.91 10.06
CA SER A 38 14.75 -3.53 11.33
C SER A 38 14.16 -4.29 12.50
N TYR A 39 12.84 -4.45 12.54
CA TYR A 39 12.15 -5.16 13.62
C TYR A 39 12.50 -6.64 13.64
N THR A 40 12.50 -7.31 12.49
CA THR A 40 12.86 -8.74 12.41
C THR A 40 14.30 -9.00 12.84
N LYS A 41 15.22 -8.07 12.53
CA LYS A 41 16.64 -8.20 12.89
C LYS A 41 16.96 -7.71 14.31
N LYS A 42 16.14 -6.85 14.92
CA LYS A 42 16.32 -6.39 16.31
C LYS A 42 16.33 -7.54 17.32
N LYS A 43 15.63 -8.63 17.02
CA LYS A 43 15.69 -9.87 17.83
C LYS A 43 17.07 -10.55 17.83
N THR A 44 17.94 -10.24 16.86
CA THR A 44 19.22 -10.91 16.67
C THR A 44 20.43 -10.07 17.06
N SER A 45 20.47 -8.78 16.78
CA SER A 45 21.47 -7.80 17.28
C SER A 45 21.28 -6.43 16.62
N PHE A 46 21.41 -5.34 17.37
CA PHE A 46 21.39 -3.99 16.82
C PHE A 46 22.81 -3.58 16.38
N LYS A 47 23.21 -3.97 15.17
CA LYS A 47 24.50 -3.55 14.59
C LYS A 47 24.27 -2.49 13.50
N PRO A 48 25.21 -1.55 13.28
CA PRO A 48 25.11 -0.55 12.19
C PRO A 48 24.88 -1.17 10.80
N SER A 49 25.41 -2.36 10.57
CA SER A 49 25.19 -3.14 9.34
C SER A 49 23.72 -3.53 9.11
N VAL A 50 22.96 -3.75 10.19
CA VAL A 50 21.52 -4.06 10.12
C VAL A 50 20.74 -2.84 9.66
N LEU A 51 21.05 -1.66 10.18
CA LEU A 51 20.40 -0.41 9.78
C LEU A 51 20.70 -0.09 8.32
N SER A 52 21.95 -0.23 7.88
CA SER A 52 22.29 0.00 6.46
C SER A 52 21.59 -0.99 5.53
N GLY A 53 21.44 -2.25 5.95
CA GLY A 53 20.69 -3.26 5.21
C GLY A 53 19.20 -2.91 5.11
N ALA A 54 18.58 -2.47 6.20
CA ALA A 54 17.18 -2.05 6.22
C ALA A 54 16.92 -0.84 5.32
N ILE A 55 17.81 0.16 5.34
CA ILE A 55 17.73 1.33 4.47
C ILE A 55 17.82 0.92 2.99
N ARG A 56 18.79 0.08 2.62
CA ARG A 56 18.93 -0.39 1.22
C ARG A 56 17.70 -1.15 0.76
N THR A 57 17.14 -2.02 1.60
CA THR A 57 15.92 -2.76 1.26
C THR A 57 14.73 -1.82 1.13
N GLY A 58 14.59 -0.82 2.00
CA GLY A 58 13.56 0.21 1.91
C GLY A 58 13.68 1.04 0.62
N LEU A 59 14.89 1.46 0.26
CA LEU A 59 15.14 2.19 -1.00
C LEU A 59 14.81 1.35 -2.23
N LEU A 60 15.23 0.07 -2.23
CA LEU A 60 14.90 -0.84 -3.34
C LEU A 60 13.39 -1.04 -3.47
N ALA A 61 12.68 -1.26 -2.35
CA ALA A 61 11.23 -1.41 -2.36
C ALA A 61 10.52 -0.15 -2.88
N SER A 62 10.97 1.03 -2.46
CA SER A 62 10.44 2.31 -2.93
C SER A 62 10.69 2.53 -4.42
N PHE A 63 11.88 2.19 -4.89
CA PHE A 63 12.21 2.24 -6.31
C PHE A 63 11.33 1.31 -7.14
N LEU A 64 11.20 0.06 -6.72
CA LEU A 64 10.34 -0.91 -7.39
C LEU A 64 8.87 -0.46 -7.36
N PHE A 65 8.37 0.04 -6.23
CA PHE A 65 7.01 0.55 -6.12
C PHE A 65 6.75 1.73 -7.06
N ALA A 66 7.69 2.67 -7.16
CA ALA A 66 7.52 3.89 -7.95
C ALA A 66 7.67 3.67 -9.46
N ILE A 67 8.45 2.67 -9.88
CA ILE A 67 8.87 2.52 -11.28
C ILE A 67 8.41 1.18 -11.87
N ALA A 68 8.26 0.12 -11.05
CA ALA A 68 7.84 -1.17 -11.56
C ALA A 68 6.39 -1.12 -12.05
N GLY A 69 6.21 -1.62 -13.26
CA GLY A 69 4.90 -1.87 -13.87
C GLY A 69 4.78 -3.34 -14.27
N THR A 70 3.92 -3.63 -15.22
CA THR A 70 3.86 -4.96 -15.83
C THR A 70 5.02 -5.16 -16.79
N PHE A 71 5.44 -6.40 -16.97
CA PHE A 71 6.32 -6.79 -18.07
C PHE A 71 5.61 -6.72 -19.45
N ASP A 72 4.32 -6.41 -19.48
CA ASP A 72 3.56 -6.28 -20.72
C ASP A 72 4.12 -5.17 -21.63
N GLY A 73 4.63 -4.08 -21.02
CA GLY A 73 5.32 -3.03 -21.76
C GLY A 73 6.57 -3.55 -22.50
N VAL A 74 7.36 -4.38 -21.82
CA VAL A 74 8.54 -5.01 -22.42
C VAL A 74 8.13 -5.98 -23.53
N ARG A 75 7.09 -6.78 -23.27
CA ARG A 75 6.54 -7.71 -24.28
C ARG A 75 6.06 -6.96 -25.53
N ARG A 76 5.35 -5.85 -25.38
CA ARG A 76 4.88 -5.04 -26.51
C ARG A 76 6.02 -4.45 -27.34
N TYR A 77 7.06 -3.96 -26.69
CA TYR A 77 8.26 -3.54 -27.41
C TYR A 77 8.92 -4.71 -28.15
N HIS A 78 9.03 -5.86 -27.50
CA HIS A 78 9.53 -7.07 -28.12
C HIS A 78 8.69 -7.44 -29.37
N ASP A 79 7.37 -7.41 -29.27
CA ASP A 79 6.45 -7.72 -30.37
C ASP A 79 6.56 -6.69 -31.51
N GLN A 80 6.70 -5.37 -31.18
CA GLN A 80 6.91 -4.32 -32.17
C GLN A 80 8.23 -4.51 -32.97
N PHE A 81 9.31 -4.89 -32.28
CA PHE A 81 10.55 -5.20 -32.98
C PHE A 81 10.41 -6.42 -33.90
N ARG A 82 9.70 -7.45 -33.45
CA ARG A 82 9.43 -8.62 -34.29
C ARG A 82 8.58 -8.27 -35.53
N GLU A 83 7.63 -7.38 -35.38
CA GLU A 83 6.76 -6.93 -36.48
C GLU A 83 7.54 -6.22 -37.61
N VAL A 84 8.56 -5.43 -37.25
CA VAL A 84 9.41 -4.73 -38.23
C VAL A 84 10.62 -5.56 -38.69
N ASN A 85 10.73 -6.80 -38.22
CA ASN A 85 11.81 -7.71 -38.59
C ASN A 85 11.77 -8.03 -40.10
N LYS A 86 12.92 -7.91 -40.74
CA LYS A 86 13.14 -8.26 -42.15
C LYS A 86 13.87 -9.60 -42.33
N TRP A 87 14.27 -10.24 -41.26
CA TRP A 87 15.03 -11.48 -41.28
C TRP A 87 14.06 -12.67 -41.15
N ASN A 88 13.96 -13.46 -42.19
CA ASN A 88 13.12 -14.65 -42.15
C ASN A 88 13.97 -15.88 -41.76
N LEU A 89 14.65 -15.79 -40.64
CA LEU A 89 15.61 -16.79 -40.17
C LEU A 89 14.98 -17.70 -39.09
N LEU A 90 15.00 -19.00 -39.34
CA LEU A 90 14.67 -20.05 -38.37
C LEU A 90 13.27 -19.97 -37.72
N SER A 91 12.25 -19.64 -38.49
CA SER A 91 10.85 -19.54 -38.03
C SER A 91 10.29 -20.84 -37.40
N GLY A 92 10.99 -21.95 -37.48
CA GLY A 92 10.60 -23.23 -36.90
C GLY A 92 11.16 -23.54 -35.51
N TRP A 93 11.96 -22.64 -34.92
CA TRP A 93 12.56 -22.83 -33.60
C TRP A 93 12.01 -21.78 -32.61
N PRO A 94 11.08 -22.17 -31.70
CA PRO A 94 10.28 -21.18 -30.97
C PRO A 94 11.10 -20.14 -30.20
N VAL A 95 12.12 -20.55 -29.46
CA VAL A 95 12.92 -19.63 -28.63
C VAL A 95 14.01 -18.93 -29.43
N VAL A 96 14.72 -19.66 -30.30
CA VAL A 96 15.83 -19.11 -31.08
C VAL A 96 15.28 -18.22 -32.20
N GLY A 97 14.18 -18.62 -32.84
CA GLY A 97 13.49 -17.82 -33.84
C GLY A 97 13.02 -16.48 -33.25
N ASP A 98 12.39 -16.53 -32.08
CA ASP A 98 11.91 -15.34 -31.35
C ASP A 98 13.05 -14.33 -31.05
N CYS A 99 14.19 -14.81 -30.56
CA CYS A 99 15.36 -13.95 -30.32
C CYS A 99 15.94 -13.36 -31.60
N LEU A 100 15.99 -14.14 -32.69
CA LEU A 100 16.50 -13.66 -33.98
C LEU A 100 15.53 -12.67 -34.62
N GLU A 101 14.22 -12.88 -34.53
CA GLU A 101 13.21 -11.94 -35.00
C GLU A 101 13.30 -10.61 -34.24
N PHE A 102 13.45 -10.64 -32.91
CA PHE A 102 13.67 -9.45 -32.10
C PHE A 102 14.93 -8.71 -32.53
N LEU A 103 16.06 -9.41 -32.64
CA LEU A 103 17.35 -8.83 -33.06
C LEU A 103 17.27 -8.23 -34.46
N GLY A 104 16.63 -8.92 -35.40
CA GLY A 104 16.42 -8.43 -36.77
C GLY A 104 15.58 -7.17 -36.80
N GLY A 105 14.53 -7.10 -36.01
CA GLY A 105 13.71 -5.91 -35.87
C GLY A 105 14.45 -4.77 -35.19
N PHE A 106 15.24 -5.04 -34.15
CA PHE A 106 16.07 -4.04 -33.49
C PHE A 106 17.11 -3.44 -34.47
N VAL A 107 17.75 -4.26 -35.30
CA VAL A 107 18.66 -3.79 -36.36
C VAL A 107 17.90 -2.97 -37.41
N ALA A 108 16.71 -3.40 -37.84
CA ALA A 108 15.88 -2.64 -38.76
C ALA A 108 15.51 -1.25 -38.21
N TRP A 109 15.18 -1.19 -36.92
CA TRP A 109 14.93 0.08 -36.23
C TRP A 109 16.17 0.99 -36.20
N LEU A 110 17.34 0.45 -35.88
CA LEU A 110 18.60 1.20 -35.94
C LEU A 110 18.92 1.73 -37.36
N GLN A 111 18.42 1.03 -38.38
CA GLN A 111 18.53 1.45 -39.79
C GLN A 111 17.46 2.46 -40.22
N GLY A 112 16.63 2.94 -39.27
CA GLY A 112 15.63 3.96 -39.50
C GLY A 112 14.22 3.41 -39.85
N THR A 113 13.97 2.11 -39.75
CA THR A 113 12.61 1.58 -39.90
C THR A 113 11.76 2.03 -38.71
N PRO A 114 10.64 2.75 -38.91
CA PRO A 114 9.82 3.21 -37.81
C PRO A 114 9.12 2.02 -37.13
N LEU A 115 9.07 2.05 -35.80
CA LEU A 115 8.23 1.13 -35.04
C LEU A 115 6.75 1.53 -35.15
N PRO A 116 5.82 0.56 -35.04
CA PRO A 116 4.39 0.84 -34.89
C PRO A 116 4.13 1.76 -33.69
N SER A 117 2.95 2.41 -33.68
CA SER A 117 2.55 3.24 -32.56
C SER A 117 2.48 2.41 -31.26
N TYR A 118 3.14 2.87 -30.21
CA TYR A 118 3.11 2.18 -28.92
C TYR A 118 1.81 2.44 -28.18
N ASP A 119 1.15 1.37 -27.73
CA ASP A 119 0.00 1.47 -26.85
C ASP A 119 0.48 1.68 -25.40
N TRP A 120 0.43 2.92 -24.93
CA TRP A 120 0.78 3.29 -23.56
C TRP A 120 -0.28 2.89 -22.53
N TRP A 121 -1.50 2.65 -22.97
CA TRP A 121 -2.64 2.41 -22.09
C TRP A 121 -2.67 0.98 -21.54
N GLY A 122 -2.51 -0.02 -22.38
CA GLY A 122 -2.55 -1.42 -21.98
C GLY A 122 -1.56 -1.78 -20.88
N PRO A 123 -0.26 -1.47 -21.02
CA PRO A 123 0.75 -1.78 -20.01
C PRO A 123 0.60 -1.02 -18.69
N SER A 124 -0.17 0.05 -18.68
CA SER A 124 -0.39 0.84 -17.46
C SER A 124 -1.32 0.17 -16.44
N ARG A 125 -1.99 -0.92 -16.82
CA ARG A 125 -3.07 -1.54 -16.06
C ARG A 125 -2.78 -2.99 -15.72
N VAL A 126 -3.28 -3.43 -14.56
CA VAL A 126 -3.23 -4.84 -14.16
C VAL A 126 -4.19 -5.68 -15.01
N ASN A 127 -5.37 -5.11 -15.29
CA ASN A 127 -6.40 -5.74 -16.10
C ASN A 127 -6.66 -4.90 -17.35
N THR A 128 -6.48 -5.47 -18.53
CA THR A 128 -6.65 -4.80 -19.84
C THR A 128 -8.10 -4.82 -20.33
N GLY A 129 -9.03 -5.36 -19.53
CA GLY A 129 -10.48 -5.38 -19.86
C GLY A 129 -11.14 -4.04 -19.56
N ASN A 130 -11.94 -3.63 -20.43
CA ASN A 130 -12.88 -2.51 -20.61
C ASN A 130 -12.94 -1.47 -19.52
N PHE A 131 -12.98 -0.84 -18.78
CA PHE A 131 -13.27 0.24 -17.82
C PHE A 131 -12.70 0.05 -16.42
N ASP A 132 -11.95 -1.01 -16.17
CA ASP A 132 -11.38 -1.26 -14.86
C ASP A 132 -10.22 -0.29 -14.59
N ILE A 133 -10.37 0.53 -13.55
CA ILE A 133 -9.30 1.42 -13.10
C ILE A 133 -8.36 0.61 -12.20
N THR A 134 -7.43 -0.09 -12.82
CA THR A 134 -6.44 -0.99 -12.17
C THR A 134 -5.02 -0.54 -12.47
N GLU A 135 -4.76 0.76 -12.32
CA GLU A 135 -3.50 1.40 -12.69
C GLU A 135 -2.35 1.01 -11.77
N PHE A 136 -1.17 0.83 -12.36
CA PHE A 136 0.06 0.72 -11.58
C PHE A 136 0.49 2.09 -11.04
N PRO A 137 1.09 2.16 -9.85
CA PRO A 137 1.58 3.42 -9.27
C PRO A 137 2.46 4.22 -10.21
N PHE A 138 3.35 3.57 -10.95
CA PHE A 138 4.20 4.22 -11.96
C PHE A 138 3.40 5.03 -12.97
N PHE A 139 2.36 4.44 -13.55
CA PHE A 139 1.54 5.13 -14.53
C PHE A 139 0.77 6.30 -13.90
N THR A 140 0.16 6.07 -12.73
CA THR A 140 -0.57 7.08 -11.97
C THR A 140 0.34 8.27 -11.63
N PHE A 141 1.59 8.02 -11.26
CA PHE A 141 2.59 9.06 -10.98
C PHE A 141 3.00 9.81 -12.24
N LEU A 142 3.22 9.11 -13.35
CA LEU A 142 3.62 9.70 -14.63
C LEU A 142 2.48 10.52 -15.25
N PHE A 143 1.25 10.03 -15.15
CA PHE A 143 0.07 10.72 -15.64
C PHE A 143 -0.18 12.04 -14.90
N GLY A 144 0.20 12.10 -13.61
CA GLY A 144 0.26 13.34 -12.85
C GLY A 144 -1.10 13.98 -12.60
N ASP A 145 -2.14 13.20 -12.43
CA ASP A 145 -3.48 13.68 -12.10
C ASP A 145 -3.82 13.42 -10.63
N LEU A 146 -4.27 14.46 -9.90
CA LEU A 146 -4.70 14.37 -8.51
C LEU A 146 -6.11 13.77 -8.40
N HIS A 147 -6.28 12.56 -8.87
CA HIS A 147 -7.53 11.82 -8.73
C HIS A 147 -7.51 10.85 -7.51
N PRO A 148 -8.65 10.27 -7.14
CA PRO A 148 -8.77 9.45 -5.92
C PRO A 148 -7.74 8.34 -5.79
N HIS A 149 -7.34 7.69 -6.89
CA HIS A 149 -6.36 6.60 -6.86
C HIS A 149 -4.98 7.10 -6.41
N LEU A 150 -4.50 8.22 -6.95
CA LEU A 150 -3.23 8.81 -6.51
C LEU A 150 -3.31 9.24 -5.05
N MET A 151 -4.39 9.94 -4.67
CA MET A 151 -4.55 10.45 -3.32
C MET A 151 -4.76 9.33 -2.28
N GLY A 152 -5.32 8.19 -2.68
CA GLY A 152 -5.51 7.01 -1.83
C GLY A 152 -4.21 6.32 -1.45
N ILE A 153 -3.20 6.32 -2.33
CA ILE A 153 -1.95 5.56 -2.11
C ILE A 153 -1.22 5.93 -0.81
N PRO A 154 -0.97 7.21 -0.47
CA PRO A 154 -0.34 7.57 0.80
C PRO A 154 -1.17 7.16 2.03
N ILE A 155 -2.49 7.23 1.94
CA ILE A 155 -3.38 6.84 3.04
C ILE A 155 -3.33 5.33 3.23
N PHE A 156 -3.30 4.57 2.13
CA PHE A 156 -3.15 3.13 2.15
C PHE A 156 -1.83 2.70 2.80
N THR A 157 -0.71 3.30 2.38
CA THR A 157 0.61 3.02 2.98
C THR A 157 0.69 3.45 4.44
N LEU A 158 0.10 4.59 4.81
CA LEU A 158 0.01 5.04 6.19
C LEU A 158 -0.74 4.03 7.06
N LEU A 159 -1.89 3.53 6.60
CA LEU A 159 -2.68 2.57 7.36
C LEU A 159 -1.93 1.24 7.55
N ILE A 160 -1.22 0.75 6.53
CA ILE A 160 -0.36 -0.43 6.68
C ILE A 160 0.73 -0.17 7.73
N ALA A 161 1.40 0.98 7.67
CA ALA A 161 2.44 1.35 8.63
C ALA A 161 1.90 1.41 10.07
N LEU A 162 0.73 2.02 10.26
CA LEU A 162 0.05 2.08 11.55
C LEU A 162 -0.38 0.70 12.04
N SER A 163 -0.87 -0.16 11.16
CA SER A 163 -1.23 -1.54 11.48
C SER A 163 -0.03 -2.34 12.00
N MET A 164 1.11 -2.22 11.33
CA MET A 164 2.37 -2.85 11.76
C MET A 164 2.85 -2.27 13.09
N ALA A 165 2.83 -0.95 13.24
CA ALA A 165 3.23 -0.28 14.48
C ALA A 165 2.34 -0.71 15.65
N TYR A 166 1.04 -0.86 15.42
CA TYR A 166 0.09 -1.36 16.41
C TYR A 166 0.45 -2.77 16.88
N VAL A 167 0.64 -3.70 15.93
CA VAL A 167 1.05 -5.09 16.27
C VAL A 167 2.35 -5.11 17.04
N PHE A 168 3.37 -4.37 16.61
CA PHE A 168 4.65 -4.30 17.31
C PHE A 168 4.53 -3.68 18.71
N SER A 169 3.71 -2.64 18.86
CA SER A 169 3.43 -2.02 20.14
C SER A 169 2.76 -3.00 21.12
N CYS A 170 1.80 -3.79 20.62
CA CYS A 170 1.15 -4.85 21.41
C CYS A 170 2.15 -5.93 21.83
N GLN A 171 3.01 -6.40 20.93
CA GLN A 171 4.05 -7.39 21.25
C GLN A 171 5.08 -6.89 22.26
N GLU A 172 5.34 -5.58 22.30
CA GLU A 172 6.22 -4.96 23.26
C GLU A 172 5.52 -4.60 24.59
N GLY A 173 4.21 -4.81 24.70
CA GLY A 173 3.41 -4.51 25.88
C GLY A 173 3.24 -3.01 26.16
N ARG A 174 3.24 -2.17 25.14
CA ARG A 174 3.11 -0.71 25.25
C ARG A 174 1.66 -0.27 25.15
N PHE A 175 0.90 -0.42 26.23
CA PHE A 175 -0.53 -0.19 26.23
C PHE A 175 -0.95 1.18 25.65
N THR A 176 -0.44 2.29 26.21
CA THR A 176 -0.82 3.64 25.76
C THR A 176 -0.54 3.89 24.28
N HIS A 177 0.61 3.41 23.79
CA HIS A 177 0.94 3.52 22.36
C HIS A 177 -0.03 2.72 21.51
N SER A 178 -0.41 1.51 21.93
CA SER A 178 -1.35 0.67 21.21
C SER A 178 -2.73 1.32 21.12
N VAL A 179 -3.20 1.96 22.19
CA VAL A 179 -4.47 2.71 22.21
C VAL A 179 -4.43 3.88 21.20
N VAL A 180 -3.37 4.66 21.21
CA VAL A 180 -3.21 5.79 20.28
C VAL A 180 -3.16 5.30 18.83
N LEU A 181 -2.41 4.24 18.56
CA LEU A 181 -2.31 3.65 17.22
C LEU A 181 -3.64 3.08 16.73
N ALA A 182 -4.42 2.45 17.62
CA ALA A 182 -5.77 1.99 17.31
C ALA A 182 -6.69 3.16 16.91
N ALA A 183 -6.65 4.26 17.65
CA ALA A 183 -7.42 5.46 17.32
C ALA A 183 -6.99 6.06 15.96
N MET A 184 -5.68 6.12 15.69
CA MET A 184 -5.15 6.60 14.40
C MET A 184 -5.56 5.69 13.23
N LEU A 185 -5.64 4.37 13.44
CA LEU A 185 -6.15 3.44 12.43
C LEU A 185 -7.61 3.74 12.06
N GLY A 186 -8.46 3.95 13.05
CA GLY A 186 -9.86 4.34 12.81
C GLY A 186 -9.99 5.66 12.05
N LEU A 187 -9.19 6.66 12.43
CA LEU A 187 -9.14 7.95 11.71
C LEU A 187 -8.68 7.78 10.25
N SER A 188 -7.66 6.96 10.02
CA SER A 188 -7.15 6.69 8.66
C SER A 188 -8.20 6.04 7.76
N ILE A 189 -9.05 5.16 8.30
CA ILE A 189 -10.18 4.56 7.58
C ILE A 189 -11.21 5.64 7.20
N ALA A 190 -11.53 6.56 8.12
CA ALA A 190 -12.43 7.66 7.82
C ALA A 190 -11.90 8.58 6.71
N ILE A 191 -10.61 8.91 6.76
CA ILE A 191 -9.93 9.72 5.72
C ILE A 191 -9.93 8.97 4.38
N SER A 192 -9.68 7.68 4.38
CA SER A 192 -9.70 6.86 3.16
C SER A 192 -11.07 6.92 2.47
N LYS A 193 -12.16 6.85 3.23
CA LYS A 193 -13.52 6.99 2.67
C LYS A 193 -13.73 8.34 1.97
N MET A 194 -13.16 9.40 2.50
CA MET A 194 -13.26 10.74 1.91
C MET A 194 -12.39 10.91 0.67
N THR A 195 -11.33 10.10 0.54
CA THR A 195 -10.34 10.22 -0.54
C THR A 195 -10.64 9.21 -1.66
N ASN A 196 -10.74 7.93 -1.32
CA ASN A 196 -11.08 6.86 -2.25
C ASN A 196 -11.96 5.79 -1.56
N THR A 197 -13.24 5.81 -1.87
CA THR A 197 -14.22 4.89 -1.26
C THR A 197 -13.91 3.43 -1.54
N TRP A 198 -13.31 3.11 -2.69
CA TRP A 198 -13.04 1.74 -3.10
C TRP A 198 -11.93 1.05 -2.29
N ASP A 199 -11.02 1.82 -1.72
CA ASP A 199 -9.94 1.28 -0.87
C ASP A 199 -10.45 0.88 0.53
N MET A 200 -11.54 1.48 0.98
CA MET A 200 -12.04 1.34 2.34
C MET A 200 -12.30 -0.10 2.79
N PRO A 201 -12.95 -1.00 2.01
CA PRO A 201 -13.16 -2.38 2.43
C PRO A 201 -11.84 -3.11 2.71
N THR A 202 -10.85 -2.92 1.84
CA THR A 202 -9.52 -3.52 2.00
C THR A 202 -8.81 -2.99 3.24
N LEU A 203 -8.88 -1.68 3.48
CA LEU A 203 -8.27 -1.04 4.65
C LEU A 203 -8.94 -1.47 5.95
N CYS A 204 -10.27 -1.62 5.97
CA CYS A 204 -10.99 -2.21 7.11
C CYS A 204 -10.49 -3.63 7.40
N LEU A 205 -10.35 -4.46 6.37
CA LEU A 205 -9.84 -5.83 6.53
C LEU A 205 -8.42 -5.85 7.11
N VAL A 206 -7.53 -5.01 6.61
CA VAL A 206 -6.14 -4.88 7.12
C VAL A 206 -6.14 -4.45 8.59
N ALA A 207 -6.98 -3.48 8.96
CA ALA A 207 -7.09 -3.02 10.34
C ALA A 207 -7.63 -4.13 11.27
N VAL A 208 -8.65 -4.87 10.84
CA VAL A 208 -9.20 -6.00 11.61
C VAL A 208 -8.13 -7.08 11.83
N ILE A 209 -7.40 -7.46 10.79
CA ILE A 209 -6.30 -8.41 10.91
C ILE A 209 -5.25 -7.92 11.92
N ALA A 210 -4.87 -6.63 11.83
CA ALA A 210 -3.92 -6.05 12.76
C ALA A 210 -4.43 -6.07 14.21
N PHE A 211 -5.72 -5.78 14.44
CA PHE A 211 -6.34 -5.84 15.77
C PHE A 211 -6.35 -7.26 16.33
N VAL A 212 -6.75 -8.26 15.54
CA VAL A 212 -6.72 -9.66 15.96
C VAL A 212 -5.30 -10.08 16.33
N PHE A 213 -4.33 -9.83 15.46
CA PHE A 213 -2.93 -10.18 15.73
C PHE A 213 -2.35 -9.41 16.92
N GLY A 214 -2.65 -8.13 17.03
CA GLY A 214 -2.17 -7.29 18.13
C GLY A 214 -2.70 -7.78 19.48
N SER A 215 -4.01 -7.99 19.58
CA SER A 215 -4.66 -8.43 20.83
C SER A 215 -4.20 -9.82 21.27
N THR A 216 -4.11 -10.78 20.36
CA THR A 216 -3.66 -12.15 20.70
C THR A 216 -2.17 -12.22 21.09
N THR A 217 -1.37 -11.24 20.71
CA THR A 217 0.06 -11.19 21.03
C THR A 217 0.41 -10.22 22.15
N PHE A 218 -0.59 -9.52 22.69
CA PHE A 218 -0.40 -8.50 23.73
C PHE A 218 0.07 -9.14 25.04
N LYS A 219 1.25 -8.69 25.54
CA LYS A 219 1.84 -9.14 26.79
C LYS A 219 2.15 -7.92 27.65
N VAL A 220 1.38 -7.74 28.72
CA VAL A 220 1.68 -6.69 29.70
C VAL A 220 2.94 -7.10 30.47
N LYS A 221 4.04 -6.34 30.30
CA LYS A 221 5.26 -6.52 31.07
C LYS A 221 5.01 -6.17 32.54
N GLY A 222 5.21 -7.12 33.42
CA GLY A 222 5.19 -6.89 34.89
C GLY A 222 3.87 -7.20 35.58
N LEU A 223 2.81 -7.57 34.85
CA LEU A 223 1.57 -8.08 35.49
C LEU A 223 1.50 -9.60 35.37
N SER A 224 1.66 -10.28 36.48
CA SER A 224 1.58 -11.77 36.54
C SER A 224 0.13 -12.28 36.66
N SER A 225 -0.86 -11.41 36.65
CA SER A 225 -2.27 -11.75 36.84
C SER A 225 -2.98 -11.85 35.49
N THR A 226 -3.54 -13.01 35.19
CA THR A 226 -4.37 -13.29 34.01
C THR A 226 -5.52 -12.28 33.86
N HIS A 227 -6.09 -11.82 34.97
CA HIS A 227 -7.21 -10.87 34.98
C HIS A 227 -6.86 -9.48 34.46
N ASN A 228 -5.64 -8.98 34.73
CA ASN A 228 -5.20 -7.65 34.23
C ASN A 228 -4.85 -7.67 32.74
N ASN A 229 -4.43 -8.81 32.20
CA ASN A 229 -4.22 -8.99 30.77
C ASN A 229 -5.56 -8.97 30.03
N LEU A 230 -6.59 -9.66 30.53
CA LEU A 230 -7.92 -9.68 29.95
C LEU A 230 -8.56 -8.27 29.94
N LEU A 231 -8.38 -7.49 31.01
CA LEU A 231 -8.90 -6.11 31.07
C LEU A 231 -8.23 -5.22 30.03
N SER A 232 -6.89 -5.28 29.91
CA SER A 232 -6.16 -4.47 28.93
C SER A 232 -6.47 -4.87 27.49
N GLU A 233 -6.64 -6.15 27.20
CA GLU A 233 -7.09 -6.64 25.91
C GLU A 233 -8.51 -6.15 25.58
N SER A 234 -9.42 -6.22 26.53
CA SER A 234 -10.80 -5.74 26.37
C SER A 234 -10.84 -4.23 26.07
N ILE A 235 -10.02 -3.43 26.74
CA ILE A 235 -9.93 -1.99 26.49
C ILE A 235 -9.36 -1.72 25.09
N LEU A 236 -8.34 -2.44 24.66
CA LEU A 236 -7.78 -2.31 23.30
C LEU A 236 -8.83 -2.65 22.25
N TRP A 237 -9.59 -3.72 22.44
CA TRP A 237 -10.68 -4.10 21.56
C TRP A 237 -11.79 -3.04 21.52
N LEU A 238 -12.18 -2.49 22.64
CA LEU A 238 -13.19 -1.43 22.73
C LEU A 238 -12.72 -0.16 22.01
N VAL A 239 -11.49 0.29 22.23
CA VAL A 239 -10.95 1.48 21.59
C VAL A 239 -10.82 1.27 20.07
N ALA A 240 -10.29 0.11 19.65
CA ALA A 240 -10.15 -0.22 18.25
C ALA A 240 -11.53 -0.24 17.54
N SER A 241 -12.49 -0.91 18.14
CA SER A 241 -13.84 -1.03 17.59
C SER A 241 -14.57 0.31 17.57
N ALA A 242 -14.46 1.11 18.63
CA ALA A 242 -15.01 2.45 18.68
C ALA A 242 -14.39 3.36 17.61
N SER A 243 -13.08 3.28 17.40
CA SER A 243 -12.38 4.08 16.38
C SER A 243 -12.81 3.72 14.97
N VAL A 244 -12.91 2.41 14.65
CA VAL A 244 -13.41 1.93 13.36
C VAL A 244 -14.88 2.28 13.17
N SER A 245 -15.70 2.12 14.21
CA SER A 245 -17.14 2.46 14.18
C SER A 245 -17.34 3.95 13.96
N LEU A 246 -16.57 4.80 14.63
CA LEU A 246 -16.63 6.25 14.46
C LEU A 246 -16.18 6.64 13.03
N GLY A 247 -15.12 6.05 12.53
CA GLY A 247 -14.66 6.25 11.16
C GLY A 247 -15.72 5.86 10.13
N ALA A 248 -16.34 4.69 10.30
CA ALA A 248 -17.41 4.21 9.45
C ALA A 248 -18.68 5.08 9.55
N PHE A 249 -19.04 5.54 10.74
CA PHE A 249 -20.18 6.44 10.95
C PHE A 249 -19.98 7.78 10.28
N VAL A 250 -18.85 8.44 10.52
CA VAL A 250 -18.49 9.73 9.89
C VAL A 250 -18.45 9.61 8.36
N SER A 251 -18.09 8.45 7.83
CA SER A 251 -18.07 8.18 6.39
C SER A 251 -19.46 7.83 5.80
N GLY A 252 -20.53 7.85 6.57
CA GLY A 252 -21.89 7.53 6.11
C GLY A 252 -22.17 6.03 5.94
N LEU A 253 -21.31 5.15 6.47
CA LEU A 253 -21.48 3.69 6.47
C LEU A 253 -21.95 3.17 7.82
N GLY A 254 -23.08 3.69 8.31
CA GLY A 254 -23.63 3.33 9.63
C GLY A 254 -23.84 1.83 9.85
N TRP A 255 -24.15 1.06 8.81
CA TRP A 255 -24.28 -0.40 8.89
C TRP A 255 -22.95 -1.11 9.16
N VAL A 256 -21.83 -0.62 8.61
CA VAL A 256 -20.47 -1.12 8.90
C VAL A 256 -20.11 -0.81 10.36
N ALA A 257 -20.43 0.40 10.83
CA ALA A 257 -20.25 0.78 12.21
C ALA A 257 -21.01 -0.15 13.16
N ALA A 258 -22.25 -0.50 12.82
CA ALA A 258 -23.07 -1.44 13.60
C ALA A 258 -22.45 -2.84 13.64
N ILE A 259 -21.98 -3.38 12.53
CA ILE A 259 -21.31 -4.69 12.48
C ILE A 259 -20.07 -4.71 13.38
N PHE A 260 -19.22 -3.69 13.31
CA PHE A 260 -18.02 -3.61 14.14
C PHE A 260 -18.36 -3.43 15.62
N ALA A 261 -19.39 -2.66 15.94
CA ALA A 261 -19.86 -2.51 17.31
C ALA A 261 -20.40 -3.83 17.89
N ILE A 262 -21.17 -4.58 17.10
CA ILE A 262 -21.67 -5.91 17.50
C ILE A 262 -20.51 -6.88 17.69
N PHE A 263 -19.57 -6.92 16.77
CA PHE A 263 -18.38 -7.78 16.87
C PHE A 263 -17.52 -7.45 18.10
N ALA A 264 -17.36 -6.17 18.41
CA ALA A 264 -16.65 -5.73 19.61
C ALA A 264 -17.36 -6.13 20.90
N LEU A 265 -18.68 -5.97 20.94
CA LEU A 265 -19.48 -6.37 22.10
C LEU A 265 -19.44 -7.87 22.31
N THR A 266 -19.59 -8.67 21.26
CA THR A 266 -19.57 -10.14 21.36
C THR A 266 -18.21 -10.68 21.75
N THR A 267 -17.11 -10.15 21.20
CA THR A 267 -15.75 -10.55 21.61
C THR A 267 -15.39 -10.05 23.00
N GLY A 268 -15.76 -8.81 23.36
CA GLY A 268 -15.59 -8.29 24.71
C GLY A 268 -16.33 -9.11 25.76
N VAL A 269 -17.58 -9.48 25.51
CA VAL A 269 -18.39 -10.33 26.42
C VAL A 269 -17.78 -11.74 26.53
N SER A 270 -17.28 -12.33 25.44
CA SER A 270 -16.65 -13.66 25.49
C SER A 270 -15.37 -13.69 26.35
N ILE A 271 -14.61 -12.60 26.33
CA ILE A 271 -13.38 -12.45 27.15
C ILE A 271 -13.72 -12.26 28.63
N PHE A 272 -14.85 -11.61 28.95
CA PHE A 272 -15.32 -11.46 30.34
C PHE A 272 -15.99 -12.71 30.90
N ALA A 273 -16.47 -13.62 30.04
CA ALA A 273 -17.18 -14.83 30.45
C ALA A 273 -16.27 -16.06 30.60
N SER A 274 -15.01 -15.96 30.18
CA SER A 274 -13.96 -16.99 30.30
C SER A 274 -12.98 -16.67 31.44
#